data_1ab326ab9a7ad6ca388962151b358b78
#
_entry.id   1ab326ab9a7ad6ca388962151b358b78
#
_cell.length_a   1.000
_cell.length_b   1.000
_cell.length_c   1.000
_cell.angle_alpha   90.00
_cell.angle_beta   90.00
_cell.angle_gamma   90.00
#
_symmetry.space_group_name_H-M   'P 1'
#
loop_
_entity.id
_entity.type
_entity.pdbx_description
1 polymer ?
#
loop_
_entity_poly.entity_id
_entity_poly.type
_entity_poly.pdbx_seq_one_letter_code
_entity_poly.pdbx_strand_id
1 'polypeptide(L)'
;MKKIMFNDKYSLTQAVLDGRKTMTRRVCKYDRPNETYDIVFPVFESNDYDNDGNIVSPLNYAFGWKNDKGDFTGWNIPKYKVGEIVAVAQRYKDVVEKRDEAQETLLLYKIGEKYLTMEEMGAGWSNTMFTKADLMPHHIRITDIKIERL
;
A
#
# COMPACT_ATOMS: atom_id res chain seq x y z
N MET A 1 -9.54 -2.63 1.61
CA MET A 1 -8.19 -2.22 2.11
C MET A 1 -7.17 -2.42 1.00
N LYS A 2 -6.28 -1.47 0.85
CA LYS A 2 -5.14 -1.61 -0.07
C LYS A 2 -4.05 -2.49 0.54
N LYS A 3 -3.25 -3.10 -0.30
CA LYS A 3 -2.04 -3.80 0.11
C LYS A 3 -0.81 -3.16 -0.51
N ILE A 4 0.30 -3.26 0.19
CA ILE A 4 1.60 -2.83 -0.29
C ILE A 4 2.53 -4.02 -0.42
N MET A 5 3.20 -4.13 -1.57
CA MET A 5 4.13 -5.22 -1.86
C MET A 5 5.56 -4.72 -1.75
N PHE A 6 6.42 -5.54 -1.17
CA PHE A 6 7.86 -5.31 -1.12
C PHE A 6 8.60 -6.40 -1.88
N ASN A 7 9.81 -6.12 -2.29
CA ASN A 7 10.61 -7.08 -3.04
C ASN A 7 11.24 -8.12 -2.11
N ASP A 8 10.76 -9.36 -2.19
CA ASP A 8 11.24 -10.47 -1.36
C ASP A 8 12.67 -10.90 -1.68
N LYS A 9 13.14 -10.64 -2.91
CA LYS A 9 14.54 -10.93 -3.28
C LYS A 9 15.56 -10.25 -2.36
N TYR A 10 15.19 -9.09 -1.80
CA TYR A 10 16.05 -8.34 -0.88
C TYR A 10 15.56 -8.41 0.57
N SER A 11 14.71 -9.35 0.88
CA SER A 11 14.09 -9.51 2.22
C SER A 11 13.42 -8.23 2.74
N LEU A 12 12.87 -7.42 1.85
CA LEU A 12 12.27 -6.15 2.23
C LEU A 12 10.95 -6.33 2.99
N THR A 13 10.17 -7.35 2.66
CA THR A 13 8.95 -7.68 3.41
C THR A 13 9.31 -7.98 4.86
N GLN A 14 10.28 -8.84 5.11
CA GLN A 14 10.72 -9.17 6.46
C GLN A 14 11.27 -7.96 7.21
N ALA A 15 12.02 -7.09 6.52
CA ALA A 15 12.53 -5.86 7.11
C ALA A 15 11.43 -4.90 7.57
N VAL A 16 10.30 -4.85 6.83
CA VAL A 16 9.11 -4.09 7.25
C VAL A 16 8.44 -4.71 8.46
N LEU A 17 8.25 -6.03 8.45
CA LEU A 17 7.63 -6.75 9.57
C LEU A 17 8.45 -6.64 10.87
N ASP A 18 9.76 -6.60 10.75
CA ASP A 18 10.69 -6.44 11.88
C ASP A 18 10.84 -4.97 12.35
N GLY A 19 10.23 -4.03 11.64
CA GLY A 19 10.38 -2.60 11.93
C GLY A 19 11.72 -1.98 11.54
N ARG A 20 12.59 -2.72 10.85
CA ARG A 20 13.90 -2.23 10.37
C ARG A 20 13.79 -1.32 9.16
N LYS A 21 12.76 -1.52 8.34
CA LYS A 21 12.47 -0.68 7.18
C LYS A 21 11.23 0.17 7.45
N THR A 22 11.44 1.47 7.54
CA THR A 22 10.37 2.44 7.84
C THR A 22 10.03 3.36 6.66
N MET A 23 10.80 3.27 5.58
CA MET A 23 10.61 4.11 4.40
C MET A 23 10.65 3.27 3.12
N THR A 24 9.85 3.63 2.15
CA THR A 24 9.92 3.06 0.80
C THR A 24 9.85 4.18 -0.25
N ARG A 25 10.64 4.04 -1.30
CA ARG A 25 10.60 4.92 -2.47
C ARG A 25 9.99 4.16 -3.63
N ARG A 26 9.10 4.83 -4.35
CA ARG A 26 8.40 4.26 -5.50
C ARG A 26 8.32 5.28 -6.61
N VAL A 27 8.50 4.82 -7.84
CA VAL A 27 8.34 5.66 -9.01
C VAL A 27 6.86 6.00 -9.18
N CYS A 28 6.55 7.28 -9.36
CA CYS A 28 5.22 7.72 -9.73
C CYS A 28 4.97 7.52 -11.23
N LYS A 29 3.73 7.25 -11.57
CA LYS A 29 3.31 7.05 -12.97
C LYS A 29 3.22 8.33 -13.80
N TYR A 30 3.31 9.49 -13.15
CA TYR A 30 3.10 10.78 -13.78
C TYR A 30 4.43 11.41 -14.15
N ASP A 31 4.72 11.43 -15.43
CA ASP A 31 5.98 11.90 -15.97
C ASP A 31 6.06 13.43 -16.03
N ARG A 32 7.26 13.94 -15.81
CA ARG A 32 7.59 15.35 -16.03
C ARG A 32 7.48 15.67 -17.53
N PRO A 33 6.76 16.74 -17.93
CA PRO A 33 6.59 17.06 -19.35
C PRO A 33 7.89 17.35 -20.08
N ASN A 34 8.78 18.17 -19.47
CA ASN A 34 10.12 18.46 -19.97
C ASN A 34 10.98 19.09 -18.87
N GLU A 35 12.21 19.45 -19.18
CA GLU A 35 13.20 19.98 -18.22
C GLU A 35 12.83 21.35 -17.63
N THR A 36 11.93 22.11 -18.27
CA THR A 36 11.50 23.44 -17.79
C THR A 36 10.48 23.38 -16.66
N TYR A 37 9.88 22.23 -16.42
CA TYR A 37 8.88 22.05 -15.37
C TYR A 37 9.51 21.59 -14.07
N ASP A 38 9.12 22.22 -12.99
CA ASP A 38 9.48 21.83 -11.63
C ASP A 38 8.28 21.27 -10.87
N ILE A 39 8.59 20.47 -9.86
CA ILE A 39 7.57 19.83 -9.06
C ILE A 39 6.93 20.81 -8.09
N VAL A 40 5.62 20.73 -7.97
CA VAL A 40 4.84 21.42 -6.93
C VAL A 40 4.16 20.36 -6.08
N PHE A 41 4.36 20.40 -4.78
CA PHE A 41 3.85 19.41 -3.84
C PHE A 41 3.18 20.07 -2.63
N PRO A 42 1.93 20.56 -2.78
CA PRO A 42 1.17 21.04 -1.63
C PRO A 42 0.48 19.90 -0.88
N VAL A 43 0.10 20.19 0.33
CA VAL A 43 -0.81 19.37 1.14
C VAL A 43 -2.22 19.91 0.96
N PHE A 44 -3.16 19.04 0.59
CA PHE A 44 -4.58 19.35 0.60
C PHE A 44 -5.23 18.74 1.83
N GLU A 45 -5.95 19.56 2.57
CA GLU A 45 -6.80 19.08 3.63
C GLU A 45 -8.01 18.35 3.04
N SER A 46 -8.48 17.34 3.75
CA SER A 46 -9.73 16.70 3.42
C SER A 46 -10.88 17.68 3.63
N ASN A 47 -11.93 17.57 2.80
CA ASN A 47 -13.17 18.31 3.01
C ASN A 47 -14.06 17.69 4.10
N ASP A 48 -13.63 16.58 4.69
CA ASP A 48 -14.39 15.88 5.72
C ASP A 48 -14.00 16.43 7.09
N TYR A 49 -14.90 17.20 7.67
CA TYR A 49 -14.78 17.76 9.00
C TYR A 49 -15.88 17.20 9.91
N ASP A 50 -15.58 17.03 11.20
CA ASP A 50 -16.60 16.74 12.18
C ASP A 50 -17.40 18.02 12.55
N ASN A 51 -18.38 17.89 13.44
CA ASN A 51 -19.23 19.01 13.86
C ASN A 51 -18.45 20.10 14.62
N ASP A 52 -17.28 19.78 15.15
CA ASP A 52 -16.40 20.69 15.88
C ASP A 52 -15.34 21.34 14.96
N GLY A 53 -15.35 21.02 13.65
CA GLY A 53 -14.42 21.54 12.67
C GLY A 53 -13.09 20.80 12.61
N ASN A 54 -12.96 19.64 13.24
CA ASN A 54 -11.76 18.81 13.17
C ASN A 54 -11.76 17.95 11.90
N ILE A 55 -10.58 17.76 11.30
CA ILE A 55 -10.41 16.87 10.15
C ILE A 55 -10.60 15.42 10.59
N VAL A 56 -11.56 14.72 9.99
CA VAL A 56 -11.89 13.33 10.31
C VAL A 56 -11.31 12.30 9.33
N SER A 57 -10.84 12.75 8.18
CA SER A 57 -10.19 11.87 7.21
C SER A 57 -8.72 12.23 7.01
N PRO A 58 -7.89 11.29 6.51
CA PRO A 58 -6.48 11.55 6.24
C PRO A 58 -6.27 12.74 5.32
N LEU A 59 -5.22 13.51 5.55
CA LEU A 59 -4.79 14.56 4.63
C LEU A 59 -4.48 13.97 3.26
N ASN A 60 -4.94 14.63 2.22
CA ASN A 60 -4.62 14.28 0.84
C ASN A 60 -3.45 15.12 0.38
N TYR A 61 -2.40 14.44 -0.07
CA TYR A 61 -1.29 15.09 -0.75
C TYR A 61 -1.53 15.06 -2.25
N ALA A 62 -1.21 16.16 -2.93
CA ALA A 62 -1.27 16.22 -4.37
C ALA A 62 0.01 16.86 -4.91
N PHE A 63 0.36 16.54 -6.13
CA PHE A 63 1.53 17.09 -6.79
C PHE A 63 1.24 17.38 -8.27
N GLY A 64 2.04 18.24 -8.86
CA GLY A 64 1.96 18.58 -10.26
C GLY A 64 3.27 19.17 -10.74
N TRP A 65 3.29 19.60 -11.97
CA TRP A 65 4.44 20.21 -12.61
C TRP A 65 4.10 21.62 -13.08
N LYS A 66 4.98 22.55 -12.79
CA LYS A 66 4.83 23.96 -13.20
C LYS A 66 6.12 24.48 -13.82
N ASN A 67 6.01 25.24 -14.91
CA ASN A 67 7.14 25.90 -15.53
C ASN A 67 7.25 27.38 -15.11
N ASP A 68 8.30 28.06 -15.56
CA ASP A 68 8.53 29.48 -15.27
C ASP A 68 7.47 30.41 -15.88
N LYS A 69 6.79 29.96 -16.91
CA LYS A 69 5.71 30.69 -17.59
C LYS A 69 4.37 30.58 -16.87
N GLY A 70 4.29 29.77 -15.81
CA GLY A 70 3.08 29.52 -15.05
C GLY A 70 2.19 28.42 -15.61
N ASP A 71 2.63 27.71 -16.66
CA ASP A 71 1.91 26.55 -17.16
C ASP A 71 1.94 25.42 -16.12
N PHE A 72 0.78 24.85 -15.85
CA PHE A 72 0.59 23.86 -14.82
C PHE A 72 -0.14 22.63 -15.34
N THR A 73 0.39 21.44 -15.03
CA THR A 73 -0.16 20.18 -15.55
C THR A 73 -1.43 19.69 -14.85
N GLY A 74 -1.82 20.34 -13.76
CA GLY A 74 -2.90 19.88 -12.90
C GLY A 74 -2.39 19.03 -11.73
N TRP A 75 -3.29 18.76 -10.78
CA TRP A 75 -2.97 18.00 -9.58
C TRP A 75 -3.14 16.50 -9.78
N ASN A 76 -2.16 15.74 -9.35
CA ASN A 76 -2.17 14.29 -9.29
C ASN A 76 -2.18 13.85 -7.84
N ILE A 77 -2.97 12.84 -7.52
CA ILE A 77 -3.08 12.31 -6.15
C ILE A 77 -2.20 11.06 -6.05
N PRO A 78 -1.29 10.97 -5.06
CA PRO A 78 -0.51 9.77 -4.81
C PRO A 78 -1.41 8.56 -4.52
N LYS A 79 -0.89 7.37 -4.80
CA LYS A 79 -1.61 6.11 -4.56
C LYS A 79 -2.00 5.91 -3.09
N TYR A 80 -1.15 6.35 -2.18
CA TYR A 80 -1.35 6.22 -0.73
C TYR A 80 -1.58 7.59 -0.10
N LYS A 81 -2.37 7.62 0.97
CA LYS A 81 -2.67 8.82 1.75
C LYS A 81 -2.01 8.76 3.11
N VAL A 82 -1.65 9.92 3.66
CA VAL A 82 -1.18 10.01 5.05
C VAL A 82 -2.30 9.58 6.00
N GLY A 83 -1.96 8.76 6.98
CA GLY A 83 -2.90 8.16 7.92
C GLY A 83 -3.58 6.90 7.42
N GLU A 84 -3.45 6.56 6.14
CA GLU A 84 -4.02 5.34 5.57
C GLU A 84 -3.35 4.10 6.17
N ILE A 85 -4.15 3.10 6.50
CA ILE A 85 -3.68 1.79 6.93
C ILE A 85 -3.71 0.86 5.73
N VAL A 86 -2.58 0.24 5.45
CA VAL A 86 -2.44 -0.71 4.32
C VAL A 86 -1.91 -2.04 4.81
N ALA A 87 -2.36 -3.12 4.19
CA ALA A 87 -1.88 -4.45 4.50
C ALA A 87 -0.51 -4.70 3.86
N VAL A 88 0.39 -5.33 4.60
CA VAL A 88 1.66 -5.83 4.06
C VAL A 88 1.39 -7.13 3.32
N ALA A 89 1.60 -7.13 2.00
CA ALA A 89 1.35 -8.30 1.17
C ALA A 89 2.37 -9.41 1.46
N GLN A 90 1.87 -10.59 1.80
CA GLN A 90 2.66 -11.79 2.02
C GLN A 90 2.05 -12.95 1.23
N ARG A 91 2.87 -13.92 0.88
CA ARG A 91 2.37 -15.16 0.25
C ARG A 91 1.54 -15.95 1.25
N TYR A 92 0.50 -16.61 0.79
CA TYR A 92 -0.33 -17.40 1.69
C TYR A 92 0.48 -18.46 2.44
N LYS A 93 1.45 -19.10 1.78
CA LYS A 93 2.33 -20.09 2.45
C LYS A 93 3.11 -19.55 3.64
N ASP A 94 3.36 -18.24 3.68
CA ASP A 94 4.12 -17.58 4.77
C ASP A 94 3.21 -17.12 5.92
N VAL A 95 1.90 -17.06 5.71
CA VAL A 95 0.92 -16.58 6.70
C VAL A 95 -0.06 -17.64 7.18
N VAL A 96 -0.01 -18.82 6.59
CA VAL A 96 -0.82 -19.96 7.06
C VAL A 96 -0.43 -20.30 8.50
N GLU A 97 -1.40 -20.24 9.39
CA GLU A 97 -1.21 -20.54 10.81
C GLU A 97 -1.37 -22.02 11.11
N LYS A 98 -2.29 -22.68 10.42
CA LYS A 98 -2.66 -24.05 10.67
C LYS A 98 -3.15 -24.73 9.39
N ARG A 99 -2.76 -25.98 9.23
CA ARG A 99 -3.30 -26.90 8.26
C ARG A 99 -4.31 -27.80 8.96
N ASP A 100 -5.53 -27.81 8.50
CA ASP A 100 -6.59 -28.62 9.09
C ASP A 100 -7.12 -29.66 8.11
N GLU A 101 -7.26 -30.90 8.57
CA GLU A 101 -7.88 -31.98 7.83
C GLU A 101 -9.32 -32.11 8.30
N ALA A 102 -10.20 -31.23 7.77
CA ALA A 102 -11.59 -31.20 8.19
C ALA A 102 -12.41 -32.41 7.74
N GLN A 103 -11.96 -33.07 6.68
CA GLN A 103 -12.56 -34.31 6.12
C GLN A 103 -11.45 -35.14 5.47
N GLU A 104 -11.68 -36.44 5.29
CA GLU A 104 -10.70 -37.40 4.75
C GLU A 104 -10.05 -37.01 3.42
N THR A 105 -10.68 -36.12 2.65
CA THR A 105 -10.24 -35.73 1.30
C THR A 105 -9.98 -34.21 1.12
N LEU A 106 -10.30 -33.38 2.11
CA LEU A 106 -10.22 -31.92 1.98
C LEU A 106 -9.25 -31.35 3.00
N LEU A 107 -8.18 -30.69 2.48
CA LEU A 107 -7.24 -29.95 3.30
C LEU A 107 -7.63 -28.49 3.36
N LEU A 108 -7.75 -27.95 4.57
CA LEU A 108 -8.02 -26.55 4.84
C LEU A 108 -6.79 -25.89 5.49
N TYR A 109 -6.52 -24.68 5.05
CA TYR A 109 -5.44 -23.86 5.57
C TYR A 109 -6.04 -22.63 6.27
N LYS A 110 -5.69 -22.44 7.53
CA LYS A 110 -6.20 -21.32 8.31
C LYS A 110 -5.33 -20.09 8.09
N ILE A 111 -5.96 -18.98 7.69
CA ILE A 111 -5.37 -17.66 7.57
C ILE A 111 -6.27 -16.66 8.31
N GLY A 112 -5.81 -16.14 9.45
CA GLY A 112 -6.65 -15.36 10.33
C GLY A 112 -7.82 -16.17 10.85
N GLU A 113 -9.04 -15.70 10.63
CA GLU A 113 -10.28 -16.40 11.02
C GLU A 113 -10.88 -17.23 9.88
N LYS A 114 -10.25 -17.26 8.72
CA LYS A 114 -10.77 -17.97 7.54
C LYS A 114 -9.99 -19.25 7.25
N TYR A 115 -10.73 -20.22 6.70
CA TYR A 115 -10.19 -21.47 6.18
C TYR A 115 -10.30 -21.48 4.66
N LEU A 116 -9.21 -21.74 3.99
CA LEU A 116 -9.11 -21.74 2.54
C LEU A 116 -8.56 -23.08 2.04
N THR A 117 -9.09 -23.54 0.90
CA THR A 117 -8.51 -24.65 0.16
C THR A 117 -7.32 -24.18 -0.67
N MET A 118 -6.48 -25.11 -1.12
CA MET A 118 -5.37 -24.80 -2.02
C MET A 118 -5.87 -24.17 -3.34
N GLU A 119 -7.02 -24.60 -3.84
CA GLU A 119 -7.65 -24.05 -5.04
C GLU A 119 -8.07 -22.60 -4.84
N GLU A 120 -8.67 -22.27 -3.69
CA GLU A 120 -9.06 -20.89 -3.36
C GLU A 120 -7.86 -19.96 -3.20
N MET A 121 -6.76 -20.45 -2.66
CA MET A 121 -5.52 -19.68 -2.54
C MET A 121 -4.83 -19.48 -3.90
N GLY A 122 -4.90 -20.49 -4.77
CA GLY A 122 -4.39 -20.41 -6.13
C GLY A 122 -2.95 -19.88 -6.23
N ALA A 123 -2.73 -18.95 -7.14
CA ALA A 123 -1.43 -18.31 -7.34
C ALA A 123 -0.92 -17.52 -6.14
N GLY A 124 -1.81 -17.11 -5.24
CA GLY A 124 -1.44 -16.41 -3.99
C GLY A 124 -0.64 -17.26 -3.01
N TRP A 125 -0.64 -18.57 -3.20
CA TRP A 125 0.21 -19.46 -2.39
C TRP A 125 1.69 -19.08 -2.44
N SER A 126 2.18 -18.71 -3.61
CA SER A 126 3.59 -18.36 -3.83
C SER A 126 3.83 -16.94 -4.36
N ASN A 127 2.78 -16.17 -4.63
CA ASN A 127 2.89 -14.84 -5.23
C ASN A 127 2.02 -13.82 -4.48
N THR A 128 2.66 -12.81 -3.92
CA THR A 128 2.01 -11.74 -3.15
C THR A 128 1.01 -10.92 -3.96
N MET A 129 1.18 -10.86 -5.29
CA MET A 129 0.26 -10.13 -6.17
C MET A 129 -1.16 -10.66 -6.08
N PHE A 130 -1.33 -11.96 -5.88
CA PHE A 130 -2.63 -12.65 -5.89
C PHE A 130 -3.20 -12.91 -4.50
N THR A 131 -2.61 -12.35 -3.46
CA THR A 131 -3.15 -12.44 -2.10
C THR A 131 -4.15 -11.32 -1.81
N LYS A 132 -5.12 -11.60 -0.96
CA LYS A 132 -6.13 -10.62 -0.56
C LYS A 132 -5.65 -9.82 0.66
N ALA A 133 -5.76 -8.50 0.58
CA ALA A 133 -5.36 -7.60 1.66
C ALA A 133 -6.06 -7.93 3.00
N ASP A 134 -7.35 -8.26 2.93
CA ASP A 134 -8.16 -8.52 4.12
C ASP A 134 -7.74 -9.77 4.90
N LEU A 135 -6.96 -10.66 4.29
CA LEU A 135 -6.44 -11.87 4.91
C LEU A 135 -5.03 -11.68 5.48
N MET A 136 -4.39 -10.56 5.21
CA MET A 136 -3.02 -10.31 5.67
C MET A 136 -2.97 -9.94 7.15
N PRO A 137 -2.08 -10.58 7.94
CA PRO A 137 -2.04 -10.37 9.39
C PRO A 137 -1.35 -9.06 9.81
N HIS A 138 -0.54 -8.47 8.94
CA HIS A 138 0.25 -7.29 9.26
C HIS A 138 -0.18 -6.07 8.46
N HIS A 139 -0.29 -4.95 9.17
CA HIS A 139 -0.69 -3.66 8.62
C HIS A 139 0.31 -2.59 8.99
N ILE A 140 0.48 -1.62 8.12
CA ILE A 140 1.29 -0.43 8.40
C ILE A 140 0.45 0.82 8.18
N ARG A 141 0.75 1.87 8.93
CA ARG A 141 0.16 3.18 8.76
C ARG A 141 1.12 4.07 7.97
N ILE A 142 0.62 4.71 6.95
CA ILE A 142 1.37 5.73 6.22
C ILE A 142 1.41 7.00 7.07
N THR A 143 2.58 7.40 7.52
CA THR A 143 2.74 8.56 8.40
C THR A 143 3.15 9.82 7.66
N ASP A 144 3.82 9.67 6.52
CA ASP A 144 4.25 10.79 5.68
C ASP A 144 4.42 10.36 4.23
N ILE A 145 4.23 11.31 3.32
CA ILE A 145 4.44 11.14 1.89
C ILE A 145 5.23 12.33 1.39
N LYS A 146 6.28 12.06 0.62
CA LYS A 146 7.08 13.09 -0.02
C LYS A 146 7.24 12.79 -1.51
N ILE A 147 7.05 13.78 -2.34
CA ILE A 147 7.28 13.69 -3.77
C ILE A 147 8.61 14.37 -4.09
N GLU A 148 9.51 13.62 -4.69
CA GLU A 148 10.87 14.07 -5.00
C GLU A 148 11.19 13.78 -6.47
N ARG A 149 12.11 14.59 -7.03
CA ARG A 149 12.76 14.25 -8.31
C ARG A 149 13.75 13.11 -8.08
N LEU A 150 13.80 12.23 -9.05
CA LEU A 150 14.84 11.21 -9.12
C LEU A 150 16.17 11.81 -9.60
#